data_bf2234cab25a86f685d192216b830999
#
_entry.id   bf2234cab25a86f685d192216b830999
#
_cell.length_a   1.000
_cell.length_b   1.000
_cell.length_c   1.000
_cell.angle_alpha   90.00
_cell.angle_beta   90.00
_cell.angle_gamma   90.00
#
_symmetry.space_group_name_H-M   'P 1'
#
loop_
_entity.id
_entity.type
_entity.pdbx_description
1 polymer ?
#
loop_
_entity_poly.entity_id
_entity_poly.type
_entity_poly.pdbx_seq_one_letter_code
_entity_poly.pdbx_strand_id
1 'polypeptide(L)'
;MPPDVESAYAKINLALHVRRRRDDGYHDIETLFAFAQHGDQLQASLSDTLGLTIDGPFTSGLSADDDNLVMQAANRLRAHFSITDGASIRLTKNLPIASGIGGGSADAAAAARLLNRLWDIQTSEQELADILAPLGADIPACVFSRTSFGSGTGTVLELRDDSMVP
;
A
#
# COMPACT_ATOMS: atom_id res chain seq x y z
N MET A 1 -20.24 -14.90 3.83
CA MET A 1 -18.86 -15.35 3.52
C MET A 1 -17.93 -14.83 4.60
N PRO A 2 -16.89 -15.55 4.99
CA PRO A 2 -15.88 -14.98 5.88
C PRO A 2 -15.28 -13.75 5.19
N PRO A 3 -14.88 -12.72 5.98
CA PRO A 3 -14.24 -11.53 5.40
C PRO A 3 -12.97 -11.93 4.65
N ASP A 4 -12.75 -11.32 3.51
CA ASP A 4 -11.49 -11.49 2.78
C ASP A 4 -10.36 -10.81 3.58
N VAL A 5 -9.17 -11.40 3.58
CA VAL A 5 -8.02 -10.97 4.39
C VAL A 5 -6.83 -10.66 3.51
N GLU A 6 -6.12 -9.59 3.82
CA GLU A 6 -4.90 -9.18 3.12
C GLU A 6 -3.83 -8.72 4.12
N SER A 7 -2.56 -9.00 3.82
CA SER A 7 -1.41 -8.56 4.62
C SER A 7 -0.74 -7.34 4.01
N ALA A 8 -0.46 -6.35 4.85
CA ALA A 8 0.29 -5.15 4.52
C ALA A 8 1.71 -5.29 5.06
N TYR A 9 2.59 -5.89 4.27
CA TYR A 9 3.95 -6.21 4.69
C TYR A 9 4.82 -4.96 4.90
N ALA A 10 5.62 -4.95 5.98
CA ALA A 10 6.59 -3.88 6.22
C ALA A 10 7.61 -3.82 5.08
N LYS A 11 7.77 -2.64 4.48
CA LYS A 11 8.75 -2.36 3.43
C LYS A 11 10.09 -1.98 4.05
N ILE A 12 11.17 -2.57 3.56
CA ILE A 12 12.54 -2.31 4.01
C ILE A 12 13.37 -1.85 2.80
N ASN A 13 14.15 -0.78 2.98
CA ASN A 13 15.18 -0.40 2.03
C ASN A 13 16.49 -1.10 2.44
N LEU A 14 16.86 -2.18 1.76
CA LEU A 14 18.14 -2.88 2.00
C LEU A 14 19.33 -2.06 1.52
N ALA A 15 19.13 -1.24 0.49
CA ALA A 15 20.08 -0.24 0.02
C ALA A 15 19.30 0.99 -0.44
N LEU A 16 19.84 2.18 -0.18
CA LEU A 16 19.28 3.45 -0.61
C LEU A 16 20.42 4.40 -0.96
N HIS A 17 20.47 4.81 -2.21
CA HIS A 17 21.40 5.80 -2.72
C HIS A 17 20.62 7.02 -3.21
N VAL A 18 20.85 8.17 -2.61
CA VAL A 18 20.34 9.45 -3.10
C VAL A 18 21.31 9.97 -4.15
N ARG A 19 20.85 10.08 -5.41
CA ARG A 19 21.68 10.51 -6.54
C ARG A 19 21.69 12.01 -6.72
N ARG A 20 20.50 12.64 -6.63
CA ARG A 20 20.39 14.08 -6.74
C ARG A 20 19.06 14.58 -6.17
N ARG A 21 19.02 15.84 -5.74
CA ARG A 21 17.78 16.55 -5.44
C ARG A 21 17.19 17.11 -6.74
N ARG A 22 15.90 16.94 -6.94
CA ARG A 22 15.15 17.46 -8.08
C ARG A 22 14.60 18.85 -7.80
N ASP A 23 14.24 19.59 -8.84
CA ASP A 23 13.65 20.95 -8.71
C ASP A 23 12.22 20.89 -8.12
N ASP A 24 11.53 19.74 -8.23
CA ASP A 24 10.21 19.49 -7.66
C ASP A 24 10.24 19.15 -6.15
N GLY A 25 11.44 19.18 -5.54
CA GLY A 25 11.67 18.89 -4.12
C GLY A 25 11.87 17.41 -3.80
N TYR A 26 11.60 16.50 -4.72
CA TYR A 26 11.91 15.08 -4.60
C TYR A 26 13.41 14.79 -4.81
N HIS A 27 13.80 13.54 -4.60
CA HIS A 27 15.15 13.07 -4.85
C HIS A 27 15.13 11.94 -5.88
N ASP A 28 16.08 11.98 -6.81
CA ASP A 28 16.39 10.78 -7.61
C ASP A 28 17.13 9.80 -6.72
N ILE A 29 16.58 8.62 -6.57
CA ILE A 29 17.12 7.56 -5.73
C ILE A 29 17.34 6.27 -6.52
N GLU A 30 18.21 5.43 -6.01
CA GLU A 30 18.29 4.02 -6.34
C GLU A 30 18.16 3.25 -5.04
N THR A 31 17.27 2.27 -5.01
CA THR A 31 16.97 1.53 -3.79
C THR A 31 16.68 0.07 -4.10
N LEU A 32 17.01 -0.79 -3.15
CA LEU A 32 16.58 -2.18 -3.14
C LEU A 32 15.51 -2.34 -2.06
N PHE A 33 14.28 -2.55 -2.50
CA PHE A 33 13.15 -2.85 -1.62
C PHE A 33 13.10 -4.33 -1.29
N ALA A 34 12.83 -4.64 -0.03
CA ALA A 34 12.45 -5.95 0.46
C ALA A 34 11.23 -5.82 1.37
N PHE A 35 10.53 -6.92 1.59
CA PHE A 35 9.33 -6.96 2.41
C PHE A 35 9.47 -8.03 3.49
N ALA A 36 9.24 -7.62 4.75
CA ALA A 36 9.24 -8.54 5.88
C ALA A 36 7.97 -9.40 5.87
N GLN A 37 8.05 -10.61 6.46
CA GLN A 37 6.86 -11.46 6.62
C GLN A 37 5.89 -10.93 7.70
N HIS A 38 6.28 -9.89 8.44
CA HIS A 38 5.43 -9.19 9.39
C HIS A 38 4.81 -7.96 8.75
N GLY A 39 3.55 -7.69 9.10
CA GLY A 39 2.79 -6.58 8.56
C GLY A 39 1.52 -6.31 9.34
N ASP A 40 0.84 -5.25 8.93
CA ASP A 40 -0.52 -4.98 9.35
C ASP A 40 -1.48 -5.95 8.62
N GLN A 41 -2.68 -6.07 9.11
CA GLN A 41 -3.71 -6.93 8.50
C GLN A 41 -4.95 -6.11 8.15
N LEU A 42 -5.48 -6.35 6.96
CA LEU A 42 -6.75 -5.80 6.53
C LEU A 42 -7.77 -6.90 6.32
N GLN A 43 -9.00 -6.60 6.70
CA GLN A 43 -10.18 -7.41 6.40
C GLN A 43 -11.22 -6.50 5.75
N ALA A 44 -11.98 -7.01 4.80
CA ALA A 44 -13.08 -6.26 4.22
C ALA A 44 -14.28 -7.15 3.92
N SER A 45 -15.44 -6.53 3.93
CA SER A 45 -16.70 -7.10 3.49
C SER A 45 -17.50 -6.05 2.73
N LEU A 46 -18.37 -6.49 1.82
CA LEU A 46 -19.31 -5.58 1.14
C LEU A 46 -20.21 -4.88 2.16
N SER A 47 -20.51 -3.63 1.88
CA SER A 47 -21.38 -2.77 2.69
C SER A 47 -22.05 -1.72 1.79
N ASP A 48 -23.11 -1.10 2.26
CA ASP A 48 -23.78 0.00 1.54
C ASP A 48 -22.91 1.28 1.51
N THR A 49 -22.04 1.44 2.50
CA THR A 49 -21.16 2.61 2.61
C THR A 49 -19.70 2.19 2.74
N LEU A 50 -18.78 3.06 2.31
CA LEU A 50 -17.37 2.87 2.57
C LEU A 50 -17.01 3.34 3.98
N GLY A 51 -16.38 2.47 4.76
CA GLY A 51 -15.96 2.79 6.13
C GLY A 51 -14.70 2.06 6.53
N LEU A 52 -13.92 2.67 7.43
CA LEU A 52 -12.68 2.14 8.00
C LEU A 52 -12.79 2.08 9.53
N THR A 53 -12.40 0.97 10.09
CA THR A 53 -12.13 0.82 11.53
C THR A 53 -10.68 0.43 11.74
N ILE A 54 -10.03 0.98 12.77
CA ILE A 54 -8.62 0.73 13.06
C ILE A 54 -8.50 0.19 14.47
N ASP A 55 -7.80 -0.93 14.62
CA ASP A 55 -7.44 -1.51 15.91
C ASP A 55 -5.99 -2.02 15.92
N GLY A 56 -5.59 -2.69 17.00
CA GLY A 56 -4.25 -3.22 17.17
C GLY A 56 -3.39 -2.39 18.12
N PRO A 57 -2.15 -2.83 18.40
CA PRO A 57 -1.28 -2.20 19.40
C PRO A 57 -0.73 -0.83 19.00
N PHE A 58 -0.74 -0.46 17.71
CA PHE A 58 -0.12 0.77 17.20
C PHE A 58 -1.15 1.69 16.52
N THR A 59 -2.23 2.04 17.22
CA THR A 59 -3.32 2.87 16.67
C THR A 59 -3.25 4.34 17.10
N SER A 60 -2.41 4.68 18.08
CA SER A 60 -2.34 6.03 18.64
C SER A 60 -1.95 7.05 17.56
N GLY A 61 -2.79 8.07 17.37
CA GLY A 61 -2.55 9.14 16.38
C GLY A 61 -3.01 8.82 14.95
N LEU A 62 -3.64 7.66 14.72
CA LEU A 62 -4.28 7.36 13.44
C LEU A 62 -5.76 7.76 13.47
N SER A 63 -6.21 8.35 12.37
CA SER A 63 -7.61 8.61 12.08
C SER A 63 -8.13 7.64 11.02
N ALA A 64 -9.41 7.30 11.11
CA ALA A 64 -10.12 6.48 10.13
C ALA A 64 -10.93 7.33 9.13
N ASP A 65 -10.63 8.63 9.05
CA ASP A 65 -11.27 9.57 8.14
C ASP A 65 -10.70 9.52 6.71
N ASP A 66 -11.17 10.42 5.87
CA ASP A 66 -10.81 10.50 4.45
C ASP A 66 -9.32 10.85 4.21
N ASP A 67 -8.60 11.36 5.21
CA ASP A 67 -7.16 11.62 5.12
C ASP A 67 -6.32 10.34 5.29
N ASN A 68 -6.93 9.25 5.78
CA ASN A 68 -6.24 7.96 5.87
C ASN A 68 -5.94 7.39 4.49
N LEU A 69 -4.70 6.93 4.26
CA LEU A 69 -4.29 6.39 2.95
C LEU A 69 -5.10 5.18 2.49
N VAL A 70 -5.63 4.37 3.41
CA VAL A 70 -6.56 3.26 3.09
C VAL A 70 -7.84 3.81 2.49
N MET A 71 -8.43 4.86 3.09
CA MET A 71 -9.63 5.51 2.58
C MET A 71 -9.38 6.21 1.25
N GLN A 72 -8.24 6.88 1.12
CA GLN A 72 -7.86 7.51 -0.15
C GLN A 72 -7.68 6.48 -1.28
N ALA A 73 -7.03 5.34 -1.00
CA ALA A 73 -6.89 4.24 -1.96
C ALA A 73 -8.25 3.68 -2.38
N ALA A 74 -9.13 3.40 -1.41
CA ALA A 74 -10.47 2.90 -1.67
C ALA A 74 -11.31 3.87 -2.52
N ASN A 75 -11.32 5.16 -2.16
CA ASN A 75 -12.05 6.19 -2.90
C ASN A 75 -11.50 6.35 -4.33
N ARG A 76 -10.18 6.23 -4.49
CA ARG A 76 -9.54 6.35 -5.80
C ARG A 76 -9.91 5.18 -6.73
N LEU A 77 -9.95 3.95 -6.20
CA LEU A 77 -10.43 2.79 -6.96
C LEU A 77 -11.90 2.92 -7.33
N ARG A 78 -12.75 3.34 -6.38
CA ARG A 78 -14.18 3.58 -6.67
C ARG A 78 -14.38 4.58 -7.79
N ALA A 79 -13.65 5.69 -7.75
CA ALA A 79 -13.73 6.72 -8.78
C ALA A 79 -13.22 6.22 -10.14
N HIS A 80 -12.10 5.49 -10.17
CA HIS A 80 -11.49 5.01 -11.41
C HIS A 80 -12.35 3.96 -12.12
N PHE A 81 -12.90 3.02 -11.36
CA PHE A 81 -13.71 1.92 -11.90
C PHE A 81 -15.23 2.14 -11.82
N SER A 82 -15.66 3.34 -11.40
CA SER A 82 -17.09 3.69 -11.24
C SER A 82 -17.85 2.71 -10.33
N ILE A 83 -17.21 2.26 -9.24
CA ILE A 83 -17.79 1.35 -8.25
C ILE A 83 -18.79 2.12 -7.38
N THR A 84 -20.02 1.62 -7.28
CA THR A 84 -21.07 2.17 -6.43
C THR A 84 -21.13 1.50 -5.06
N ASP A 85 -20.68 0.25 -4.98
CA ASP A 85 -20.69 -0.52 -3.74
C ASP A 85 -19.74 0.07 -2.70
N GLY A 86 -20.11 -0.05 -1.43
CA GLY A 86 -19.26 0.29 -0.31
C GLY A 86 -18.49 -0.94 0.18
N ALA A 87 -17.65 -0.69 1.18
CA ALA A 87 -16.92 -1.74 1.90
C ALA A 87 -16.74 -1.34 3.35
N SER A 88 -16.93 -2.28 4.26
CA SER A 88 -16.50 -2.16 5.64
C SER A 88 -15.09 -2.74 5.77
N ILE A 89 -14.11 -1.86 5.97
CA ILE A 89 -12.69 -2.20 6.08
C ILE A 89 -12.28 -2.16 7.55
N ARG A 90 -11.56 -3.19 8.00
CA ARG A 90 -10.91 -3.23 9.30
C ARG A 90 -9.41 -3.35 9.11
N LEU A 91 -8.65 -2.40 9.69
CA LEU A 91 -7.21 -2.37 9.70
C LEU A 91 -6.69 -2.69 11.11
N THR A 92 -5.94 -3.77 11.25
CA THR A 92 -5.25 -4.13 12.50
C THR A 92 -3.78 -3.72 12.41
N LYS A 93 -3.41 -2.68 13.18
CA LYS A 93 -2.06 -2.09 13.20
C LYS A 93 -1.11 -2.89 14.08
N ASN A 94 -0.26 -3.70 13.48
CA ASN A 94 0.82 -4.45 14.11
C ASN A 94 2.19 -3.82 13.93
N LEU A 95 2.31 -2.84 13.02
CA LEU A 95 3.56 -2.12 12.74
C LEU A 95 3.56 -0.75 13.42
N PRO A 96 4.71 -0.32 13.99
CA PRO A 96 4.85 1.01 14.57
C PRO A 96 4.63 2.12 13.53
N ILE A 97 3.93 3.18 13.93
CA ILE A 97 3.67 4.35 13.09
C ILE A 97 4.96 5.16 12.93
N ALA A 98 5.15 5.79 11.76
CA ALA A 98 6.27 6.69 11.45
C ALA A 98 7.66 6.06 11.65
N SER A 99 7.78 4.75 11.54
CA SER A 99 9.03 4.01 11.77
C SER A 99 9.93 3.88 10.53
N GLY A 100 9.56 4.52 9.40
CA GLY A 100 10.34 4.44 8.16
C GLY A 100 10.16 3.14 7.35
N ILE A 101 9.26 2.24 7.80
CA ILE A 101 9.01 0.94 7.16
C ILE A 101 7.80 0.94 6.21
N GLY A 102 7.35 2.11 5.81
CA GLY A 102 6.29 2.25 4.82
C GLY A 102 4.91 1.74 5.25
N GLY A 103 4.60 1.66 6.55
CA GLY A 103 3.39 1.04 7.07
C GLY A 103 2.11 1.58 6.43
N GLY A 104 1.92 2.90 6.40
CA GLY A 104 0.73 3.50 5.76
C GLY A 104 0.64 3.25 4.25
N SER A 105 1.78 3.24 3.54
CA SER A 105 1.82 2.89 2.12
C SER A 105 1.51 1.41 1.88
N ALA A 106 1.98 0.53 2.76
CA ALA A 106 1.66 -0.89 2.72
C ALA A 106 0.16 -1.13 3.00
N ASP A 107 -0.42 -0.40 3.96
CA ASP A 107 -1.86 -0.48 4.28
C ASP A 107 -2.72 -0.08 3.07
N ALA A 108 -2.39 1.05 2.41
CA ALA A 108 -3.08 1.51 1.21
C ALA A 108 -2.98 0.51 0.06
N ALA A 109 -1.80 -0.04 -0.18
CA ALA A 109 -1.57 -1.05 -1.21
C ALA A 109 -2.33 -2.35 -0.92
N ALA A 110 -2.31 -2.83 0.32
CA ALA A 110 -3.06 -4.00 0.75
C ALA A 110 -4.58 -3.78 0.63
N ALA A 111 -5.08 -2.60 1.01
CA ALA A 111 -6.48 -2.24 0.81
C ALA A 111 -6.86 -2.32 -0.67
N ALA A 112 -6.02 -1.81 -1.57
CA ALA A 112 -6.29 -1.86 -3.00
C ALA A 112 -6.36 -3.30 -3.54
N ARG A 113 -5.41 -4.17 -3.16
CA ARG A 113 -5.46 -5.60 -3.56
C ARG A 113 -6.70 -6.30 -3.02
N LEU A 114 -7.06 -6.03 -1.76
CA LEU A 114 -8.24 -6.58 -1.10
C LEU A 114 -9.53 -6.13 -1.80
N LEU A 115 -9.67 -4.84 -2.07
CA LEU A 115 -10.84 -4.26 -2.73
C LEU A 115 -10.94 -4.64 -4.21
N ASN A 116 -9.80 -4.84 -4.89
CA ASN A 116 -9.77 -5.38 -6.25
C ASN A 116 -10.49 -6.74 -6.34
N ARG A 117 -10.27 -7.60 -5.34
CA ARG A 117 -10.98 -8.89 -5.25
C ARG A 117 -12.41 -8.72 -4.77
N LEU A 118 -12.63 -7.94 -3.71
CA LEU A 118 -13.96 -7.78 -3.09
C LEU A 118 -15.00 -7.20 -4.04
N TRP A 119 -14.61 -6.21 -4.86
CA TRP A 119 -15.46 -5.56 -5.86
C TRP A 119 -15.40 -6.21 -7.24
N ASP A 120 -14.73 -7.36 -7.38
CA ASP A 120 -14.56 -8.11 -8.64
C ASP A 120 -14.03 -7.24 -9.81
N ILE A 121 -13.11 -6.32 -9.50
CA ILE A 121 -12.51 -5.40 -10.48
C ILE A 121 -11.61 -6.17 -11.46
N GLN A 122 -10.83 -7.13 -10.95
CA GLN A 122 -9.92 -8.01 -11.72
C GLN A 122 -8.84 -7.26 -12.50
N THR A 123 -8.42 -6.08 -12.01
CA THR A 123 -7.32 -5.33 -12.62
C THR A 123 -5.95 -5.88 -12.21
N SER A 124 -4.91 -5.55 -12.99
CA SER A 124 -3.54 -6.00 -12.73
C SER A 124 -2.88 -5.24 -11.57
N GLU A 125 -1.84 -5.84 -10.97
CA GLU A 125 -1.01 -5.15 -9.97
C GLU A 125 -0.36 -3.87 -10.54
N GLN A 126 0.03 -3.89 -11.81
CA GLN A 126 0.61 -2.72 -12.47
C GLN A 126 -0.41 -1.57 -12.54
N GLU A 127 -1.63 -1.84 -12.94
CA GLU A 127 -2.68 -0.82 -13.01
C GLU A 127 -3.05 -0.29 -11.62
N LEU A 128 -3.11 -1.17 -10.60
CA LEU A 128 -3.27 -0.72 -9.21
C LEU A 128 -2.14 0.21 -8.77
N ALA A 129 -0.90 -0.13 -9.09
CA ALA A 129 0.27 0.69 -8.77
C ALA A 129 0.21 2.06 -9.44
N ASP A 130 -0.18 2.11 -10.72
CA ASP A 130 -0.32 3.36 -11.48
C ASP A 130 -1.44 4.25 -10.93
N ILE A 131 -2.59 3.66 -10.58
CA ILE A 131 -3.73 4.38 -9.97
C ILE A 131 -3.32 4.99 -8.63
N LEU A 132 -2.54 4.27 -7.83
CA LEU A 132 -2.20 4.68 -6.45
C LEU A 132 -0.91 5.50 -6.34
N ALA A 133 -0.05 5.53 -7.36
CA ALA A 133 1.23 6.25 -7.34
C ALA A 133 1.12 7.71 -6.85
N PRO A 134 0.07 8.49 -7.20
CA PRO A 134 -0.09 9.86 -6.71
C PRO A 134 -0.31 10.00 -5.20
N LEU A 135 -0.65 8.92 -4.49
CA LEU A 135 -0.86 8.93 -3.04
C LEU A 135 0.46 8.81 -2.25
N GLY A 136 1.52 8.30 -2.87
CA GLY A 136 2.83 8.19 -2.22
C GLY A 136 3.82 7.36 -3.03
N ALA A 137 5.10 7.79 -3.00
CA ALA A 137 6.17 7.19 -3.79
C ALA A 137 6.47 5.71 -3.45
N ASP A 138 6.19 5.28 -2.22
CA ASP A 138 6.41 3.90 -1.76
C ASP A 138 5.25 2.96 -2.12
N ILE A 139 4.07 3.50 -2.44
CA ILE A 139 2.86 2.69 -2.67
C ILE A 139 3.01 1.73 -3.85
N PRO A 140 3.58 2.13 -5.01
CA PRO A 140 3.78 1.19 -6.11
C PRO A 140 4.59 -0.05 -5.71
N ALA A 141 5.69 0.12 -4.97
CA ALA A 141 6.48 -1.01 -4.47
C ALA A 141 5.66 -1.90 -3.51
N CYS A 142 4.85 -1.28 -2.64
CA CYS A 142 3.97 -1.99 -1.71
C CYS A 142 2.83 -2.75 -2.42
N VAL A 143 2.37 -2.31 -3.59
CA VAL A 143 1.36 -3.05 -4.38
C VAL A 143 1.92 -4.41 -4.81
N PHE A 144 3.15 -4.46 -5.27
CA PHE A 144 3.80 -5.71 -5.65
C PHE A 144 4.23 -6.54 -4.43
N SER A 145 4.62 -5.90 -3.32
CA SER A 145 5.12 -6.55 -2.09
C SER A 145 6.18 -7.63 -2.37
N ARG A 146 7.03 -7.38 -3.35
CA ARG A 146 8.12 -8.27 -3.79
C ARG A 146 9.44 -7.52 -3.85
N THR A 147 10.55 -8.25 -3.65
CA THR A 147 11.88 -7.69 -3.81
C THR A 147 11.99 -6.99 -5.17
N SER A 148 12.37 -5.72 -5.15
CA SER A 148 12.44 -4.90 -6.36
C SER A 148 13.53 -3.85 -6.28
N PHE A 149 14.17 -3.58 -7.42
CA PHE A 149 15.05 -2.43 -7.56
C PHE A 149 14.21 -1.22 -7.98
N GLY A 150 14.28 -0.14 -7.19
CA GLY A 150 13.57 1.11 -7.44
C GLY A 150 14.52 2.20 -7.92
N SER A 151 14.09 2.98 -8.90
CA SER A 151 14.82 4.14 -9.43
C SER A 151 13.91 5.35 -9.63
N GLY A 152 14.47 6.49 -10.03
CA GLY A 152 13.77 7.74 -10.11
C GLY A 152 13.39 8.22 -8.70
N THR A 153 12.12 8.50 -8.44
CA THR A 153 11.61 8.79 -7.08
C THR A 153 11.30 7.54 -6.26
N GLY A 154 11.71 6.36 -6.73
CA GLY A 154 11.37 5.05 -6.15
C GLY A 154 10.17 4.38 -6.83
N THR A 155 9.61 5.02 -7.86
CA THR A 155 8.40 4.56 -8.54
C THR A 155 8.66 3.75 -9.82
N VAL A 156 9.86 3.82 -10.36
CA VAL A 156 10.29 2.97 -11.49
C VAL A 156 10.83 1.68 -10.91
N LEU A 157 10.09 0.59 -11.01
CA LEU A 157 10.37 -0.67 -10.34
C LEU A 157 10.81 -1.75 -11.33
N GLU A 158 11.86 -2.44 -10.97
CA GLU A 158 12.31 -3.67 -11.62
C GLU A 158 12.20 -4.82 -10.59
N LEU A 159 11.20 -5.67 -10.79
CA LEU A 159 10.96 -6.81 -9.90
C LEU A 159 12.12 -7.81 -10.00
N ARG A 160 12.55 -8.32 -8.86
CA ARG A 160 13.59 -9.34 -8.76
C ARG A 160 13.00 -10.65 -8.30
N ASP A 161 13.63 -11.74 -8.71
CA ASP A 161 13.33 -13.06 -8.19
C ASP A 161 13.85 -13.16 -6.74
N ASP A 162 13.01 -13.60 -5.81
CA ASP A 162 13.37 -13.74 -4.38
C ASP A 162 14.55 -14.70 -4.15
N SER A 163 14.90 -15.54 -5.12
CA SER A 163 16.10 -16.38 -5.10
C SER A 163 17.43 -15.61 -5.10
N MET A 164 17.38 -14.29 -5.35
CA MET A 164 18.57 -13.42 -5.45
C MET A 164 18.89 -12.67 -4.16
N VAL A 165 18.09 -12.83 -3.10
CA VAL A 165 18.35 -12.22 -1.79
C VAL A 165 18.98 -13.29 -0.89
N PRO A 166 20.22 -13.05 -0.37
CA PRO A 166 20.92 -14.01 0.49
C PRO A 166 20.25 -14.22 1.85
#